data_118d1bcc979f0c1a5d9dac1d04ddfdda
#
_entry.id   118d1bcc979f0c1a5d9dac1d04ddfdda
#
_cell.length_a   1.000
_cell.length_b   1.000
_cell.length_c   1.000
_cell.angle_alpha   90.00
_cell.angle_beta   90.00
_cell.angle_gamma   90.00
#
_symmetry.space_group_name_H-M   'P 1'
#
loop_
_entity.id
_entity.type
_entity.pdbx_description
1 polymer ?
#
loop_
_entity_poly.entity_id
_entity_poly.type
_entity_poly.pdbx_seq_one_letter_code
_entity_poly.pdbx_strand_id
1 'polypeptide(L)'
;MTRLAKAALSVGLGLLLSGCETFRSYETELTAVNQHILAGDPDAALMLLEKHNSREQKDLLYYFEKGELLRAKGDLEGSQAAWSEADQVITAWEESIKLDTEKYLTEFGSLLVNDKVRRYEGYDYEKVMLTTQLALNRLARNDFEQARMDIKRTHEREAFISQLRDREYLKREQEAQEKGITAQFKDLQGYPVEVLDAPEVLSLKNSYQSAFSHYLSGFVYEALGEKGLAAPGYRKAIELRPGEELLEDALVRLDAPAPTTDESEVLIVVQNGLAPARDSVRIPLPIPTSTGIIVTPFSFPVIKSESQPTAQTVRLDDQELTLAQLNSIDAMSRRALRDDMPGIILRTSVRAISRSVMQKQLNDNVSPLAGLAVGLMSAITEGADERTWRTLPDQTLVARARIRRGEHSLSLPNGTIAKVRIDQPYQVIPLRVIGGQVFAAGSAVELPAPLTRIAQAQ
;
A
#
# COMPACT_ATOMS: atom_id res chain seq x y z
N MET A 1 -1.42 -51.86 -10.06
CA MET A 1 -1.67 -50.41 -9.87
C MET A 1 -2.50 -49.94 -11.05
N THR A 2 -3.76 -49.61 -10.83
CA THR A 2 -4.74 -49.23 -11.86
C THR A 2 -4.36 -47.86 -12.48
N ARG A 3 -4.77 -47.65 -13.75
CA ARG A 3 -4.53 -46.39 -14.48
C ARG A 3 -5.02 -45.16 -13.71
N LEU A 4 -6.04 -45.29 -12.89
CA LEU A 4 -6.57 -44.27 -11.98
C LEU A 4 -5.56 -43.90 -10.86
N ALA A 5 -4.83 -44.83 -10.29
CA ALA A 5 -3.82 -44.59 -9.27
C ALA A 5 -2.61 -43.84 -9.83
N LYS A 6 -2.24 -44.10 -11.08
CA LYS A 6 -1.16 -43.37 -11.76
C LYS A 6 -1.58 -41.95 -12.14
N ALA A 7 -2.84 -41.75 -12.55
CA ALA A 7 -3.38 -40.41 -12.85
C ALA A 7 -3.49 -39.57 -11.56
N ALA A 8 -3.95 -40.15 -10.44
CA ALA A 8 -4.00 -39.46 -9.15
C ALA A 8 -2.60 -39.10 -8.62
N LEU A 9 -1.61 -39.99 -8.84
CA LEU A 9 -0.22 -39.72 -8.44
C LEU A 9 0.42 -38.62 -9.30
N SER A 10 0.09 -38.56 -10.59
CA SER A 10 0.61 -37.52 -11.49
C SER A 10 0.00 -36.16 -11.24
N VAL A 11 -1.30 -36.11 -10.89
CA VAL A 11 -1.99 -34.87 -10.47
C VAL A 11 -1.48 -34.42 -9.08
N GLY A 12 -1.25 -35.34 -8.17
CA GLY A 12 -0.67 -35.04 -6.86
C GLY A 12 0.77 -34.50 -6.95
N LEU A 13 1.58 -35.05 -7.86
CA LEU A 13 2.97 -34.59 -8.07
C LEU A 13 3.02 -33.24 -8.80
N GLY A 14 2.07 -32.96 -9.71
CA GLY A 14 1.93 -31.66 -10.37
C GLY A 14 1.51 -30.56 -9.41
N LEU A 15 0.65 -30.85 -8.45
CA LEU A 15 0.24 -29.93 -7.38
C LEU A 15 1.37 -29.62 -6.37
N LEU A 16 2.31 -30.55 -6.17
CA LEU A 16 3.48 -30.33 -5.29
C LEU A 16 4.53 -29.41 -5.93
N LEU A 17 4.58 -29.31 -7.25
CA LEU A 17 5.54 -28.44 -7.96
C LEU A 17 5.08 -26.99 -8.07
N SER A 18 3.76 -26.71 -8.03
CA SER A 18 3.19 -25.36 -7.98
C SER A 18 3.03 -24.81 -6.55
N GLY A 19 3.27 -25.63 -5.52
CA GLY A 19 2.96 -25.34 -4.12
C GLY A 19 3.95 -24.45 -3.36
N CYS A 20 5.10 -24.08 -3.94
CA CYS A 20 6.12 -23.32 -3.19
C CYS A 20 5.71 -21.87 -2.87
N GLU A 21 4.81 -21.25 -3.62
CA GLU A 21 4.31 -19.90 -3.31
C GLU A 21 3.19 -19.90 -2.26
N THR A 22 2.40 -20.96 -2.21
CA THR A 22 1.27 -21.10 -1.27
C THR A 22 1.73 -21.22 0.20
N PHE A 23 2.99 -21.64 0.42
CA PHE A 23 3.59 -21.79 1.75
C PHE A 23 4.56 -20.66 2.12
N ARG A 24 4.80 -19.69 1.22
CA ARG A 24 5.67 -18.55 1.49
C ARG A 24 4.97 -17.60 2.46
N SER A 25 5.62 -17.26 3.58
CA SER A 25 5.14 -16.25 4.52
C SER A 25 5.79 -14.90 4.19
N TYR A 26 5.16 -14.13 3.35
CA TYR A 26 5.63 -12.79 2.97
C TYR A 26 5.81 -11.88 4.18
N GLU A 27 4.88 -11.91 5.13
CA GLU A 27 4.99 -11.07 6.34
C GLU A 27 6.23 -11.42 7.16
N THR A 28 6.55 -12.70 7.33
CA THR A 28 7.75 -13.12 8.06
C THR A 28 9.03 -12.64 7.35
N GLU A 29 9.09 -12.77 6.03
CA GLU A 29 10.23 -12.36 5.22
C GLU A 29 10.39 -10.84 5.23
N LEU A 30 9.31 -10.09 5.06
CA LEU A 30 9.33 -8.63 5.06
C LEU A 30 9.57 -8.06 6.46
N THR A 31 9.10 -8.70 7.52
CA THR A 31 9.46 -8.33 8.90
C THR A 31 10.96 -8.40 9.12
N ALA A 32 11.63 -9.44 8.62
CA ALA A 32 13.08 -9.54 8.73
C ALA A 32 13.81 -8.46 7.89
N VAL A 33 13.32 -8.14 6.68
CA VAL A 33 13.83 -7.02 5.86
C VAL A 33 13.65 -5.69 6.59
N ASN A 34 12.47 -5.48 7.19
CA ASN A 34 12.14 -4.24 7.90
C ASN A 34 12.99 -4.03 9.17
N GLN A 35 13.40 -5.11 9.84
CA GLN A 35 14.33 -5.01 10.98
C GLN A 35 15.68 -4.38 10.57
N HIS A 36 16.20 -4.67 9.38
CA HIS A 36 17.44 -4.07 8.88
C HIS A 36 17.25 -2.58 8.55
N ILE A 37 16.16 -2.20 7.88
CA ILE A 37 15.94 -0.78 7.57
C ILE A 37 15.64 0.05 8.84
N LEU A 38 14.93 -0.50 9.82
CA LEU A 38 14.73 0.11 11.14
C LEU A 38 16.05 0.31 11.90
N ALA A 39 17.00 -0.58 11.69
CA ALA A 39 18.36 -0.45 12.24
C ALA A 39 19.25 0.54 11.48
N GLY A 40 18.78 1.12 10.36
CA GLY A 40 19.50 2.06 9.51
C GLY A 40 20.42 1.39 8.48
N ASP A 41 20.18 0.12 8.17
CA ASP A 41 20.98 -0.67 7.21
C ASP A 41 20.17 -1.07 5.97
N PRO A 42 19.99 -0.15 5.01
CA PRO A 42 19.27 -0.43 3.77
C PRO A 42 19.99 -1.44 2.86
N ASP A 43 21.31 -1.55 2.95
CA ASP A 43 22.09 -2.53 2.18
C ASP A 43 21.79 -3.96 2.63
N ALA A 44 21.80 -4.23 3.93
CA ALA A 44 21.43 -5.53 4.47
C ALA A 44 19.95 -5.87 4.20
N ALA A 45 19.05 -4.87 4.31
CA ALA A 45 17.65 -5.05 3.96
C ALA A 45 17.48 -5.47 2.48
N LEU A 46 18.17 -4.80 1.55
CA LEU A 46 18.13 -5.10 0.13
C LEU A 46 18.71 -6.48 -0.19
N MET A 47 19.87 -6.84 0.40
CA MET A 47 20.45 -8.17 0.25
C MET A 47 19.51 -9.28 0.71
N LEU A 48 18.79 -9.06 1.82
CA LEU A 48 17.85 -10.05 2.34
C LEU A 48 16.60 -10.15 1.43
N LEU A 49 16.09 -9.03 0.93
CA LEU A 49 14.99 -9.01 -0.05
C LEU A 49 15.35 -9.81 -1.31
N GLU A 50 16.55 -9.59 -1.86
CA GLU A 50 17.05 -10.31 -3.04
C GLU A 50 17.19 -11.82 -2.77
N LYS A 51 17.70 -12.19 -1.60
CA LYS A 51 17.83 -13.59 -1.18
C LYS A 51 16.47 -14.30 -1.14
N HIS A 52 15.45 -13.67 -0.60
CA HIS A 52 14.10 -14.23 -0.54
C HIS A 52 13.43 -14.30 -1.92
N ASN A 53 13.89 -13.50 -2.87
CA ASN A 53 13.36 -13.41 -4.23
C ASN A 53 14.37 -13.89 -5.27
N SER A 54 14.97 -15.08 -5.09
CA SER A 54 16.02 -15.61 -5.95
C SER A 54 15.57 -16.05 -7.35
N ARG A 55 14.24 -16.19 -7.59
CA ARG A 55 13.68 -16.57 -8.89
C ARG A 55 13.92 -15.47 -9.93
N GLU A 56 14.00 -15.84 -11.20
CA GLU A 56 14.15 -14.90 -12.31
C GLU A 56 12.92 -13.98 -12.44
N GLN A 57 11.72 -14.55 -12.41
CA GLN A 57 10.48 -13.78 -12.45
C GLN A 57 10.13 -13.26 -11.06
N LYS A 58 10.13 -11.95 -10.92
CA LYS A 58 9.78 -11.24 -9.67
C LYS A 58 8.30 -10.89 -9.65
N ASP A 59 7.74 -10.84 -8.45
CA ASP A 59 6.37 -10.37 -8.23
C ASP A 59 6.32 -8.83 -8.06
N LEU A 60 5.11 -8.28 -8.04
CA LEU A 60 4.89 -6.84 -7.88
C LEU A 60 5.40 -6.33 -6.54
N LEU A 61 5.23 -7.11 -5.47
CA LEU A 61 5.62 -6.74 -4.12
C LEU A 61 7.13 -6.57 -3.99
N TYR A 62 7.92 -7.44 -4.65
CA TYR A 62 9.36 -7.30 -4.71
C TYR A 62 9.79 -5.94 -5.28
N TYR A 63 9.17 -5.50 -6.39
CA TYR A 63 9.52 -4.21 -6.99
C TYR A 63 9.10 -3.02 -6.12
N PHE A 64 7.99 -3.12 -5.42
CA PHE A 64 7.55 -2.13 -4.44
C PHE A 64 8.58 -1.94 -3.33
N GLU A 65 8.97 -3.03 -2.68
CA GLU A 65 9.94 -3.04 -1.58
C GLU A 65 11.33 -2.61 -2.05
N LYS A 66 11.80 -3.15 -3.17
CA LYS A 66 13.11 -2.81 -3.74
C LYS A 66 13.25 -1.32 -4.03
N GLY A 67 12.24 -0.71 -4.60
CA GLY A 67 12.26 0.72 -4.93
C GLY A 67 12.43 1.60 -3.69
N GLU A 68 11.74 1.30 -2.58
CA GLU A 68 11.88 2.07 -1.35
C GLU A 68 13.23 1.84 -0.66
N LEU A 69 13.75 0.60 -0.64
CA LEU A 69 15.05 0.30 -0.07
C LEU A 69 16.19 0.99 -0.85
N LEU A 70 16.12 1.02 -2.17
CA LEU A 70 17.07 1.74 -3.02
C LEU A 70 16.98 3.26 -2.77
N ARG A 71 15.77 3.78 -2.61
CA ARG A 71 15.57 5.20 -2.26
C ARG A 71 16.17 5.53 -0.90
N ALA A 72 15.95 4.70 0.12
CA ALA A 72 16.54 4.87 1.44
C ALA A 72 18.08 4.81 1.40
N LYS A 73 18.65 4.03 0.49
CA LYS A 73 20.09 4.00 0.21
C LYS A 73 20.60 5.26 -0.50
N GLY A 74 19.71 6.10 -1.05
CA GLY A 74 20.05 7.28 -1.87
C GLY A 74 20.18 6.97 -3.36
N ASP A 75 19.96 5.73 -3.79
CA ASP A 75 19.96 5.33 -5.20
C ASP A 75 18.60 5.63 -5.85
N LEU A 76 18.41 6.91 -6.22
CA LEU A 76 17.18 7.36 -6.87
C LEU A 76 16.97 6.76 -8.27
N GLU A 77 18.04 6.44 -8.99
CA GLU A 77 17.92 5.86 -10.34
C GLU A 77 17.49 4.41 -10.27
N GLY A 78 18.11 3.63 -9.39
CA GLY A 78 17.70 2.26 -9.10
C GLY A 78 16.28 2.18 -8.56
N SER A 79 15.91 3.09 -7.64
CA SER A 79 14.54 3.21 -7.11
C SER A 79 13.54 3.49 -8.23
N GLN A 80 13.83 4.48 -9.10
CA GLN A 80 12.98 4.83 -10.23
C GLN A 80 12.82 3.65 -11.19
N ALA A 81 13.89 2.91 -11.48
CA ALA A 81 13.85 1.74 -12.34
C ALA A 81 12.96 0.63 -11.73
N ALA A 82 13.17 0.29 -10.45
CA ALA A 82 12.39 -0.74 -9.77
C ALA A 82 10.88 -0.39 -9.73
N TRP A 83 10.54 0.84 -9.40
CA TRP A 83 9.14 1.28 -9.39
C TRP A 83 8.54 1.43 -10.80
N SER A 84 9.36 1.73 -11.82
CA SER A 84 8.88 1.73 -13.21
C SER A 84 8.50 0.32 -13.68
N GLU A 85 9.25 -0.71 -13.28
CA GLU A 85 8.87 -2.12 -13.52
C GLU A 85 7.52 -2.46 -12.85
N ALA A 86 7.35 -2.06 -11.58
CA ALA A 86 6.07 -2.22 -10.89
C ALA A 86 4.92 -1.53 -11.64
N ASP A 87 5.14 -0.31 -12.09
CA ASP A 87 4.15 0.49 -12.81
C ASP A 87 3.77 -0.12 -14.18
N GLN A 88 4.73 -0.68 -14.90
CA GLN A 88 4.48 -1.41 -16.16
C GLN A 88 3.62 -2.65 -15.91
N VAL A 89 3.89 -3.42 -14.86
CA VAL A 89 3.09 -4.59 -14.47
C VAL A 89 1.64 -4.17 -14.18
N ILE A 90 1.45 -3.10 -13.39
CA ILE A 90 0.12 -2.59 -13.06
C ILE A 90 -0.59 -2.08 -14.31
N THR A 91 0.09 -1.31 -15.15
CA THR A 91 -0.50 -0.75 -16.38
C THR A 91 -0.95 -1.85 -17.33
N ALA A 92 -0.11 -2.88 -17.57
CA ALA A 92 -0.48 -4.01 -18.41
C ALA A 92 -1.71 -4.75 -17.88
N TRP A 93 -1.85 -4.86 -16.56
CA TRP A 93 -3.01 -5.44 -15.92
C TRP A 93 -4.25 -4.55 -16.06
N GLU A 94 -4.14 -3.24 -15.82
CA GLU A 94 -5.22 -2.27 -16.01
C GLU A 94 -5.73 -2.26 -17.46
N GLU A 95 -4.84 -2.34 -18.45
CA GLU A 95 -5.19 -2.45 -19.87
C GLU A 95 -5.94 -3.76 -20.17
N SER A 96 -5.50 -4.86 -19.60
CA SER A 96 -6.19 -6.15 -19.77
C SER A 96 -7.62 -6.13 -19.23
N ILE A 97 -7.86 -5.44 -18.11
CA ILE A 97 -9.20 -5.24 -17.55
C ILE A 97 -10.06 -4.35 -18.45
N LYS A 98 -9.47 -3.26 -18.99
CA LYS A 98 -10.19 -2.38 -19.93
C LYS A 98 -10.65 -3.11 -21.18
N LEU A 99 -9.86 -4.08 -21.65
CA LEU A 99 -10.21 -4.90 -22.82
C LEU A 99 -11.37 -5.87 -22.54
N ASP A 100 -11.43 -6.47 -21.35
CA ASP A 100 -12.49 -7.41 -20.97
C ASP A 100 -12.85 -7.30 -19.48
N THR A 101 -13.54 -6.22 -19.13
CA THR A 101 -13.97 -5.95 -17.74
C THR A 101 -14.91 -7.03 -17.22
N GLU A 102 -15.81 -7.59 -18.05
CA GLU A 102 -16.76 -8.60 -17.62
C GLU A 102 -16.07 -9.93 -17.28
N LYS A 103 -15.07 -10.32 -18.07
CA LYS A 103 -14.23 -11.49 -17.76
C LYS A 103 -13.51 -11.29 -16.43
N TYR A 104 -12.86 -10.14 -16.23
CA TYR A 104 -12.19 -9.81 -14.97
C TYR A 104 -13.16 -9.90 -13.78
N LEU A 105 -14.32 -9.24 -13.86
CA LEU A 105 -15.31 -9.25 -12.79
C LEU A 105 -15.83 -10.68 -12.50
N THR A 106 -15.89 -11.53 -13.51
CA THR A 106 -16.30 -12.95 -13.38
C THR A 106 -15.20 -13.78 -12.73
N GLU A 107 -13.94 -13.61 -13.14
CA GLU A 107 -12.78 -14.28 -12.56
C GLU A 107 -12.51 -13.80 -11.13
N PHE A 108 -12.64 -12.49 -10.89
CA PHE A 108 -12.54 -11.89 -9.55
C PHE A 108 -13.65 -12.41 -8.62
N GLY A 109 -14.86 -12.58 -9.14
CA GLY A 109 -15.98 -13.23 -8.45
C GLY A 109 -15.86 -14.74 -8.36
N SER A 110 -14.83 -15.39 -8.98
CA SER A 110 -14.68 -16.84 -8.89
C SER A 110 -14.37 -17.25 -7.43
N LEU A 111 -15.43 -17.66 -6.78
CA LEU A 111 -15.58 -17.81 -5.33
C LEU A 111 -14.80 -18.99 -4.75
N LEU A 112 -14.16 -19.80 -5.59
CA LEU A 112 -13.55 -21.08 -5.19
C LEU A 112 -12.04 -21.02 -4.95
N VAL A 113 -11.37 -19.94 -5.39
CA VAL A 113 -9.91 -19.81 -5.26
C VAL A 113 -9.55 -19.07 -3.98
N ASN A 114 -8.60 -19.62 -3.22
CA ASN A 114 -8.06 -18.99 -2.03
C ASN A 114 -7.35 -17.67 -2.38
N ASP A 115 -7.57 -16.62 -1.60
CA ASP A 115 -6.99 -15.29 -1.84
C ASP A 115 -5.44 -15.32 -1.83
N LYS A 116 -4.78 -16.20 -1.06
CA LYS A 116 -3.31 -16.39 -1.08
C LYS A 116 -2.76 -16.94 -2.39
N VAL A 117 -3.54 -17.71 -3.14
CA VAL A 117 -3.12 -18.32 -4.41
C VAL A 117 -3.27 -17.36 -5.58
N ARG A 118 -4.03 -16.29 -5.40
CA ARG A 118 -4.22 -15.27 -6.44
C ARG A 118 -2.93 -14.47 -6.64
N ARG A 119 -2.72 -14.03 -7.87
CA ARG A 119 -1.65 -13.07 -8.16
C ARG A 119 -1.83 -11.83 -7.27
N TYR A 120 -0.74 -11.35 -6.69
CA TYR A 120 -0.77 -10.08 -5.97
C TYR A 120 -0.81 -8.91 -6.98
N GLU A 121 -1.86 -8.13 -6.91
CA GLU A 121 -2.12 -7.03 -7.84
C GLU A 121 -1.89 -5.65 -7.21
N GLY A 122 -1.53 -5.62 -5.93
CA GLY A 122 -1.43 -4.41 -5.12
C GLY A 122 -2.79 -3.85 -4.73
N TYR A 123 -2.86 -3.21 -3.57
CA TYR A 123 -4.06 -2.48 -3.16
C TYR A 123 -4.17 -1.15 -3.92
N ASP A 124 -5.37 -0.62 -4.03
CA ASP A 124 -5.61 0.61 -4.80
C ASP A 124 -4.78 1.79 -4.28
N TYR A 125 -4.64 1.93 -2.95
CA TYR A 125 -3.77 2.95 -2.37
C TYR A 125 -2.30 2.73 -2.72
N GLU A 126 -1.82 1.49 -2.80
CA GLU A 126 -0.43 1.18 -3.19
C GLU A 126 -0.15 1.58 -4.63
N LYS A 127 -1.10 1.29 -5.54
CA LYS A 127 -0.99 1.67 -6.96
C LYS A 127 -0.93 3.18 -7.15
N VAL A 128 -1.77 3.93 -6.43
CA VAL A 128 -1.79 5.40 -6.46
C VAL A 128 -0.51 5.96 -5.82
N MET A 129 -0.11 5.42 -4.68
CA MET A 129 1.13 5.86 -4.01
C MET A 129 2.38 5.53 -4.82
N LEU A 130 2.42 4.45 -5.60
CA LEU A 130 3.55 4.15 -6.49
C LEU A 130 3.84 5.31 -7.44
N THR A 131 2.85 5.81 -8.15
CA THR A 131 3.02 6.93 -9.09
C THR A 131 3.36 8.24 -8.36
N THR A 132 2.84 8.42 -7.15
CA THR A 132 3.22 9.54 -6.27
C THR A 132 4.69 9.47 -5.85
N GLN A 133 5.19 8.28 -5.50
CA GLN A 133 6.60 8.07 -5.13
C GLN A 133 7.53 8.24 -6.35
N LEU A 134 7.11 7.80 -7.54
CA LEU A 134 7.82 8.06 -8.80
C LEU A 134 7.97 9.58 -9.03
N ALA A 135 6.88 10.35 -8.85
CA ALA A 135 6.92 11.81 -8.95
C ALA A 135 7.87 12.42 -7.91
N LEU A 136 7.87 11.95 -6.66
CA LEU A 136 8.79 12.43 -5.63
C LEU A 136 10.27 12.16 -5.96
N ASN A 137 10.60 11.02 -6.55
CA ASN A 137 11.96 10.74 -7.01
C ASN A 137 12.40 11.70 -8.10
N ARG A 138 11.49 12.07 -9.02
CA ARG A 138 11.76 13.10 -10.04
C ARG A 138 11.99 14.47 -9.40
N LEU A 139 11.12 14.84 -8.44
CA LEU A 139 11.21 16.13 -7.75
C LEU A 139 12.47 16.25 -6.86
N ALA A 140 12.93 15.14 -6.26
CA ALA A 140 14.21 15.11 -5.56
C ALA A 140 15.42 15.43 -6.46
N ARG A 141 15.23 15.30 -7.77
CA ARG A 141 16.20 15.64 -8.83
C ARG A 141 15.86 16.94 -9.57
N ASN A 142 14.89 17.69 -9.07
CA ASN A 142 14.36 18.92 -9.69
C ASN A 142 13.77 18.73 -11.10
N ASP A 143 13.34 17.50 -11.45
CA ASP A 143 12.75 17.18 -12.75
C ASP A 143 11.21 17.30 -12.70
N PHE A 144 10.72 18.54 -12.70
CA PHE A 144 9.29 18.85 -12.62
C PHE A 144 8.51 18.38 -13.85
N GLU A 145 9.14 18.41 -15.04
CA GLU A 145 8.47 17.98 -16.27
C GLU A 145 8.16 16.48 -16.28
N GLN A 146 9.09 15.66 -15.84
CA GLN A 146 8.84 14.23 -15.72
C GLN A 146 7.92 13.92 -14.53
N ALA A 147 8.03 14.66 -13.41
CA ALA A 147 7.11 14.52 -12.28
C ALA A 147 5.66 14.79 -12.71
N ARG A 148 5.42 15.77 -13.59
CA ARG A 148 4.10 16.03 -14.19
C ARG A 148 3.52 14.80 -14.89
N MET A 149 4.34 14.02 -15.58
CA MET A 149 3.89 12.80 -16.25
C MET A 149 3.44 11.72 -15.25
N ASP A 150 4.19 11.54 -14.17
CA ASP A 150 3.83 10.59 -13.11
C ASP A 150 2.56 11.04 -12.36
N ILE A 151 2.40 12.35 -12.12
CA ILE A 151 1.19 12.95 -11.54
C ILE A 151 -0.04 12.72 -12.44
N LYS A 152 0.10 12.95 -13.76
CA LYS A 152 -1.01 12.67 -14.69
C LYS A 152 -1.42 11.21 -14.62
N ARG A 153 -0.45 10.30 -14.58
CA ARG A 153 -0.70 8.86 -14.41
C ARG A 153 -1.42 8.54 -13.10
N THR A 154 -1.09 9.25 -12.01
CA THR A 154 -1.81 9.12 -10.73
C THR A 154 -3.30 9.40 -10.90
N HIS A 155 -3.65 10.51 -11.55
CA HIS A 155 -5.06 10.89 -11.77
C HIS A 155 -5.79 9.93 -12.72
N GLU A 156 -5.13 9.46 -13.79
CA GLU A 156 -5.69 8.47 -14.71
C GLU A 156 -5.97 7.13 -13.99
N ARG A 157 -5.06 6.72 -13.11
CA ARG A 157 -5.22 5.52 -12.28
C ARG A 157 -6.36 5.65 -11.27
N GLU A 158 -6.45 6.77 -10.56
CA GLU A 158 -7.58 7.04 -9.66
C GLU A 158 -8.94 6.98 -10.38
N ALA A 159 -9.03 7.56 -11.58
CA ALA A 159 -10.24 7.52 -12.37
C ALA A 159 -10.60 6.09 -12.81
N PHE A 160 -9.61 5.29 -13.22
CA PHE A 160 -9.80 3.89 -13.57
C PHE A 160 -10.27 3.06 -12.36
N ILE A 161 -9.61 3.22 -11.21
CA ILE A 161 -9.97 2.54 -9.96
C ILE A 161 -11.42 2.87 -9.57
N SER A 162 -11.81 4.15 -9.62
CA SER A 162 -13.18 4.56 -9.31
C SER A 162 -14.21 3.82 -10.17
N GLN A 163 -14.02 3.81 -11.49
CA GLN A 163 -14.94 3.14 -12.41
C GLN A 163 -14.99 1.62 -12.18
N LEU A 164 -13.84 0.99 -11.89
CA LEU A 164 -13.78 -0.44 -11.65
C LEU A 164 -14.49 -0.81 -10.34
N ARG A 165 -14.24 -0.05 -9.25
CA ARG A 165 -14.85 -0.31 -7.94
C ARG A 165 -16.36 -0.13 -7.95
N ASP A 166 -16.89 0.86 -8.67
CA ASP A 166 -18.34 1.02 -8.84
C ASP A 166 -18.99 -0.21 -9.47
N ARG A 167 -18.37 -0.79 -10.51
CA ARG A 167 -18.87 -2.02 -11.17
C ARG A 167 -18.76 -3.24 -10.26
N GLU A 168 -17.63 -3.40 -9.56
CA GLU A 168 -17.42 -4.50 -8.62
C GLU A 168 -18.44 -4.45 -7.49
N TYR A 169 -18.73 -3.26 -6.95
CA TYR A 169 -19.71 -3.09 -5.88
C TYR A 169 -21.10 -3.56 -6.32
N LEU A 170 -21.58 -3.10 -7.48
CA LEU A 170 -22.88 -3.50 -8.03
C LEU A 170 -22.98 -5.00 -8.23
N LYS A 171 -21.95 -5.62 -8.78
CA LYS A 171 -21.91 -7.07 -9.01
C LYS A 171 -21.94 -7.86 -7.70
N ARG A 172 -21.15 -7.45 -6.71
CA ARG A 172 -21.12 -8.08 -5.37
C ARG A 172 -22.47 -7.99 -4.68
N GLU A 173 -23.16 -6.86 -4.79
CA GLU A 173 -24.49 -6.67 -4.22
C GLU A 173 -25.52 -7.61 -4.87
N GLN A 174 -25.52 -7.71 -6.19
CA GLN A 174 -26.37 -8.65 -6.94
C GLN A 174 -26.09 -10.11 -6.52
N GLU A 175 -24.84 -10.53 -6.48
CA GLU A 175 -24.46 -11.89 -6.08
C GLU A 175 -24.85 -12.20 -4.64
N ALA A 176 -24.73 -11.26 -3.72
CA ALA A 176 -25.13 -11.42 -2.33
C ALA A 176 -26.65 -11.61 -2.21
N GLN A 177 -27.43 -10.80 -2.94
CA GLN A 177 -28.89 -10.92 -2.99
C GLN A 177 -29.34 -12.26 -3.58
N GLU A 178 -28.78 -12.70 -4.71
CA GLU A 178 -29.09 -13.96 -5.37
C GLU A 178 -28.81 -15.17 -4.46
N LYS A 179 -27.77 -15.09 -3.63
CA LYS A 179 -27.37 -16.16 -2.71
C LYS A 179 -27.98 -16.06 -1.31
N GLY A 180 -28.75 -15.00 -1.04
CA GLY A 180 -29.36 -14.74 0.27
C GLY A 180 -28.32 -14.55 1.39
N ILE A 181 -27.12 -14.02 1.07
CA ILE A 181 -26.04 -13.78 2.02
C ILE A 181 -26.06 -12.32 2.48
N THR A 182 -26.21 -12.12 3.80
CA THR A 182 -26.02 -10.80 4.43
C THR A 182 -24.54 -10.60 4.76
N ALA A 183 -23.87 -9.69 4.06
CA ALA A 183 -22.42 -9.51 4.13
C ALA A 183 -22.03 -8.30 4.99
N GLN A 184 -22.31 -8.35 6.30
CA GLN A 184 -21.91 -7.30 7.23
C GLN A 184 -20.81 -7.81 8.17
N PHE A 185 -19.63 -7.15 8.13
CA PHE A 185 -18.51 -7.55 9.00
C PHE A 185 -18.79 -7.28 10.50
N LYS A 186 -19.73 -6.37 10.80
CA LYS A 186 -20.17 -6.07 12.16
C LYS A 186 -20.87 -7.27 12.84
N ASP A 187 -21.37 -8.21 12.06
CA ASP A 187 -22.04 -9.42 12.54
C ASP A 187 -21.02 -10.55 12.84
N LEU A 188 -19.74 -10.37 12.50
CA LEU A 188 -18.70 -11.37 12.75
C LEU A 188 -18.26 -11.34 14.22
N GLN A 189 -18.74 -12.27 15.01
CA GLN A 189 -18.35 -12.38 16.42
C GLN A 189 -16.84 -12.64 16.56
N GLY A 190 -16.14 -11.76 17.33
CA GLY A 190 -14.70 -11.85 17.53
C GLY A 190 -13.85 -11.15 16.47
N TYR A 191 -14.47 -10.49 15.50
CA TYR A 191 -13.74 -9.59 14.59
C TYR A 191 -13.53 -8.22 15.26
N PRO A 192 -12.33 -7.62 15.18
CA PRO A 192 -12.04 -6.30 15.77
C PRO A 192 -12.66 -5.16 14.92
N VAL A 193 -13.97 -4.99 15.04
CA VAL A 193 -14.77 -4.03 14.23
C VAL A 193 -14.29 -2.60 14.44
N GLU A 194 -13.88 -2.25 15.65
CA GLU A 194 -13.41 -0.93 16.05
C GLU A 194 -12.20 -0.44 15.22
N VAL A 195 -11.38 -1.37 14.75
CA VAL A 195 -10.22 -1.04 13.89
C VAL A 195 -10.68 -0.46 12.55
N LEU A 196 -11.79 -0.96 12.01
CA LEU A 196 -12.34 -0.52 10.71
C LEU A 196 -13.34 0.63 10.84
N ASP A 197 -13.95 0.82 12.00
CA ASP A 197 -14.92 1.88 12.28
C ASP A 197 -14.29 3.09 13.03
N ALA A 198 -12.96 3.17 13.11
CA ALA A 198 -12.26 4.28 13.73
C ALA A 198 -12.55 5.61 12.99
N PRO A 199 -12.62 6.75 13.71
CA PRO A 199 -12.98 8.05 13.10
C PRO A 199 -12.11 8.45 11.93
N GLU A 200 -10.80 8.21 11.99
CA GLU A 200 -9.85 8.51 10.91
C GLU A 200 -10.09 7.65 9.66
N VAL A 201 -10.64 6.44 9.80
CA VAL A 201 -11.03 5.56 8.70
C VAL A 201 -12.33 6.04 8.06
N LEU A 202 -13.31 6.41 8.90
CA LEU A 202 -14.62 6.87 8.45
C LEU A 202 -14.57 8.25 7.79
N SER A 203 -13.61 9.09 8.16
CA SER A 203 -13.40 10.41 7.55
C SER A 203 -12.88 10.35 6.12
N LEU A 204 -12.26 9.23 5.71
CA LEU A 204 -11.77 9.05 4.34
C LEU A 204 -12.94 8.86 3.36
N LYS A 205 -12.95 9.59 2.25
CA LYS A 205 -13.96 9.44 1.19
C LYS A 205 -13.86 8.07 0.50
N ASN A 206 -12.63 7.61 0.27
CA ASN A 206 -12.30 6.30 -0.28
C ASN A 206 -10.90 5.87 0.21
N SER A 207 -10.47 4.68 -0.17
CA SER A 207 -9.22 4.10 0.30
C SER A 207 -7.98 4.46 -0.54
N TYR A 208 -8.13 5.13 -1.68
CA TYR A 208 -7.04 5.29 -2.66
C TYR A 208 -6.67 6.73 -2.98
N GLN A 209 -7.56 7.71 -2.82
CA GLN A 209 -7.24 9.11 -3.05
C GLN A 209 -6.49 9.71 -1.85
N SER A 210 -5.36 10.35 -2.13
CA SER A 210 -4.51 10.98 -1.12
C SER A 210 -4.51 12.50 -1.27
N ALA A 211 -4.77 13.22 -0.17
CA ALA A 211 -4.63 14.68 -0.16
C ALA A 211 -3.21 15.11 -0.51
N PHE A 212 -2.19 14.32 -0.11
CA PHE A 212 -0.80 14.57 -0.46
C PHE A 212 -0.56 14.49 -1.97
N SER A 213 -1.05 13.43 -2.65
CA SER A 213 -0.86 13.27 -4.10
C SER A 213 -1.45 14.44 -4.89
N HIS A 214 -2.64 14.91 -4.48
CA HIS A 214 -3.29 16.06 -5.11
C HIS A 214 -2.62 17.39 -4.76
N TYR A 215 -2.13 17.57 -3.54
CA TYR A 215 -1.35 18.74 -3.16
C TYR A 215 -0.04 18.82 -3.95
N LEU A 216 0.67 17.68 -4.06
CA LEU A 216 1.89 17.58 -4.87
C LEU A 216 1.62 17.92 -6.33
N SER A 217 0.49 17.48 -6.88
CA SER A 217 0.02 17.84 -8.22
C SER A 217 -0.12 19.36 -8.35
N GLY A 218 -0.81 20.00 -7.41
CA GLY A 218 -0.95 21.45 -7.38
C GLY A 218 0.40 22.17 -7.39
N PHE A 219 1.32 21.72 -6.52
CA PHE A 219 2.67 22.31 -6.41
C PHE A 219 3.50 22.16 -7.68
N VAL A 220 3.44 21.00 -8.35
CA VAL A 220 4.17 20.77 -9.60
C VAL A 220 3.65 21.65 -10.73
N TYR A 221 2.32 21.72 -10.91
CA TYR A 221 1.73 22.59 -11.93
C TYR A 221 1.96 24.08 -11.64
N GLU A 222 1.97 24.48 -10.36
CA GLU A 222 2.33 25.84 -9.95
C GLU A 222 3.77 26.16 -10.33
N ALA A 223 4.72 25.25 -10.02
CA ALA A 223 6.14 25.41 -10.37
C ALA A 223 6.40 25.52 -11.87
N LEU A 224 5.58 24.83 -12.68
CA LEU A 224 5.61 24.90 -14.14
C LEU A 224 4.87 26.13 -14.71
N GLY A 225 4.29 26.99 -13.86
CA GLY A 225 3.52 28.16 -14.29
C GLY A 225 2.10 27.84 -14.78
N GLU A 226 1.65 26.62 -14.65
CA GLU A 226 0.35 26.13 -15.13
C GLU A 226 -0.74 26.28 -14.04
N LYS A 227 -0.99 27.53 -13.58
CA LYS A 227 -1.91 27.84 -12.48
C LYS A 227 -3.32 27.26 -12.67
N GLY A 228 -3.79 27.20 -13.93
CA GLY A 228 -5.09 26.60 -14.27
C GLY A 228 -5.20 25.10 -13.96
N LEU A 229 -4.09 24.38 -14.01
CA LEU A 229 -3.98 22.97 -13.66
C LEU A 229 -3.60 22.74 -12.18
N ALA A 230 -2.91 23.70 -11.56
CA ALA A 230 -2.56 23.66 -10.15
C ALA A 230 -3.80 23.75 -9.22
N ALA A 231 -4.72 24.70 -9.52
CA ALA A 231 -5.88 24.96 -8.71
C ALA A 231 -6.81 23.73 -8.51
N PRO A 232 -7.13 22.90 -9.52
CA PRO A 232 -7.88 21.65 -9.32
C PRO A 232 -7.20 20.69 -8.36
N GLY A 233 -5.87 20.54 -8.42
CA GLY A 233 -5.10 19.70 -7.49
C GLY A 233 -5.27 20.16 -6.05
N TYR A 234 -5.08 21.45 -5.78
CA TYR A 234 -5.24 22.01 -4.44
C TYR A 234 -6.69 21.91 -3.92
N ARG A 235 -7.70 22.20 -4.77
CA ARG A 235 -9.11 22.03 -4.39
C ARG A 235 -9.44 20.58 -4.03
N LYS A 236 -8.89 19.62 -4.78
CA LYS A 236 -9.09 18.21 -4.48
C LYS A 236 -8.41 17.80 -3.17
N ALA A 237 -7.22 18.32 -2.88
CA ALA A 237 -6.57 18.10 -1.61
C ALA A 237 -7.41 18.63 -0.43
N ILE A 238 -7.96 19.85 -0.53
CA ILE A 238 -8.88 20.45 0.47
C ILE A 238 -10.13 19.59 0.63
N GLU A 239 -10.71 19.12 -0.48
CA GLU A 239 -11.90 18.25 -0.45
C GLU A 239 -11.63 16.94 0.32
N LEU A 240 -10.44 16.36 0.15
CA LEU A 240 -10.03 15.11 0.82
C LEU A 240 -9.66 15.32 2.28
N ARG A 241 -9.15 16.50 2.64
CA ARG A 241 -8.74 16.85 4.00
C ARG A 241 -9.12 18.30 4.32
N PRO A 242 -10.41 18.53 4.64
CA PRO A 242 -10.89 19.88 4.93
C PRO A 242 -10.37 20.40 6.27
N GLY A 243 -10.19 21.72 6.37
CA GLY A 243 -9.76 22.41 7.59
C GLY A 243 -8.25 22.35 7.84
N GLU A 244 -7.44 21.94 6.84
CA GLU A 244 -6.00 21.97 6.90
C GLU A 244 -5.48 23.29 6.30
N GLU A 245 -4.91 24.16 7.15
CA GLU A 245 -4.48 25.51 6.78
C GLU A 245 -3.48 25.52 5.60
N LEU A 246 -2.52 24.58 5.60
CA LEU A 246 -1.56 24.44 4.50
C LEU A 246 -2.24 24.30 3.13
N LEU A 247 -3.35 23.55 3.09
CA LEU A 247 -4.07 23.28 1.84
C LEU A 247 -4.87 24.50 1.39
N GLU A 248 -5.49 25.21 2.33
CA GLU A 248 -6.26 26.43 2.05
C GLU A 248 -5.36 27.56 1.58
N ASP A 249 -4.21 27.74 2.25
CA ASP A 249 -3.18 28.71 1.87
C ASP A 249 -2.61 28.46 0.45
N ALA A 250 -2.58 27.24 -0.02
CA ALA A 250 -2.07 26.91 -1.34
C ALA A 250 -2.83 27.61 -2.48
N LEU A 251 -4.16 27.72 -2.36
CA LEU A 251 -4.97 28.47 -3.33
C LEU A 251 -4.70 29.98 -3.27
N VAL A 252 -4.52 30.55 -2.08
CA VAL A 252 -4.16 31.96 -1.91
C VAL A 252 -2.80 32.26 -2.52
N ARG A 253 -1.83 31.37 -2.35
CA ARG A 253 -0.48 31.47 -2.92
C ARG A 253 -0.47 31.45 -4.45
N LEU A 254 -1.42 30.80 -5.11
CA LEU A 254 -1.51 30.83 -6.58
C LEU A 254 -1.71 32.22 -7.16
N ASP A 255 -2.35 33.13 -6.40
CA ASP A 255 -2.57 34.51 -6.82
C ASP A 255 -1.38 35.41 -6.46
N ALA A 256 -0.47 34.93 -5.59
CA ALA A 256 0.72 35.66 -5.21
C ALA A 256 1.74 35.72 -6.36
N PRO A 257 2.66 36.71 -6.36
CA PRO A 257 3.80 36.73 -7.27
C PRO A 257 4.68 35.49 -7.14
N ALA A 258 5.19 34.99 -8.26
CA ALA A 258 6.22 33.95 -8.25
C ALA A 258 7.44 34.38 -7.40
N PRO A 259 8.22 33.42 -6.87
CA PRO A 259 9.44 33.74 -6.14
C PRO A 259 10.40 34.56 -7.01
N THR A 260 11.07 35.53 -6.40
CA THR A 260 12.09 36.37 -7.08
C THR A 260 13.32 35.53 -7.42
N THR A 261 14.29 36.12 -8.11
CA THR A 261 15.51 35.39 -8.54
C THR A 261 16.36 34.88 -7.39
N ASP A 262 16.25 35.49 -6.22
CA ASP A 262 16.97 35.14 -4.98
C ASP A 262 16.11 34.36 -3.97
N GLU A 263 14.85 34.10 -4.31
CA GLU A 263 13.91 33.34 -3.48
C GLU A 263 13.58 31.97 -4.07
N SER A 264 13.09 31.09 -3.23
CA SER A 264 12.57 29.75 -3.57
C SER A 264 11.30 29.45 -2.79
N GLU A 265 10.33 28.81 -3.43
CA GLU A 265 9.25 28.08 -2.78
C GLU A 265 9.74 26.66 -2.49
N VAL A 266 9.85 26.32 -1.23
CA VAL A 266 10.36 25.02 -0.77
C VAL A 266 9.24 24.21 -0.19
N LEU A 267 9.11 22.96 -0.66
CA LEU A 267 8.19 21.96 -0.12
C LEU A 267 9.01 20.89 0.62
N ILE A 268 8.92 20.88 1.94
CA ILE A 268 9.52 19.86 2.79
C ILE A 268 8.51 18.73 2.93
N VAL A 269 8.90 17.51 2.54
CA VAL A 269 8.07 16.31 2.61
C VAL A 269 8.72 15.31 3.53
N VAL A 270 8.13 15.09 4.70
CA VAL A 270 8.61 14.11 5.69
C VAL A 270 7.74 12.87 5.61
N GLN A 271 8.29 11.77 5.12
CA GLN A 271 7.63 10.47 5.03
C GLN A 271 8.06 9.60 6.21
N ASN A 272 7.13 9.36 7.13
CA ASN A 272 7.39 8.73 8.42
C ASN A 272 6.79 7.32 8.54
N GLY A 273 7.50 6.43 9.24
CA GLY A 273 7.04 5.10 9.60
C GLY A 273 7.02 4.10 8.43
N LEU A 274 6.51 2.92 8.68
CA LEU A 274 6.28 1.83 7.74
C LEU A 274 4.78 1.55 7.66
N ALA A 275 4.28 1.12 6.51
CA ALA A 275 2.90 0.72 6.35
C ALA A 275 2.54 -0.43 7.33
N PRO A 276 1.30 -0.47 7.83
CA PRO A 276 0.88 -1.49 8.79
C PRO A 276 0.94 -2.89 8.19
N ALA A 277 1.18 -3.89 9.03
CA ALA A 277 1.10 -5.28 8.66
C ALA A 277 -0.35 -5.71 8.42
N ARG A 278 -0.53 -6.63 7.47
CA ARG A 278 -1.77 -7.41 7.37
C ARG A 278 -1.54 -8.77 8.02
N ASP A 279 -2.51 -9.19 8.79
CA ASP A 279 -2.53 -10.49 9.45
C ASP A 279 -3.90 -11.12 9.28
N SER A 280 -4.12 -12.26 9.86
CA SER A 280 -5.39 -12.95 9.81
C SER A 280 -5.90 -13.35 11.19
N VAL A 281 -7.20 -13.23 11.38
CA VAL A 281 -7.92 -13.75 12.55
C VAL A 281 -8.83 -14.87 12.13
N ARG A 282 -8.86 -15.95 12.93
CA ARG A 282 -9.78 -17.09 12.68
C ARG A 282 -11.06 -16.90 13.46
N ILE A 283 -12.16 -16.86 12.73
CA ILE A 283 -13.50 -16.65 13.27
C ILE A 283 -14.37 -17.86 12.95
N PRO A 284 -15.01 -18.48 13.96
CA PRO A 284 -15.94 -19.57 13.73
C PRO A 284 -17.24 -19.02 13.11
N LEU A 285 -17.57 -19.50 11.91
CA LEU A 285 -18.84 -19.16 11.24
C LEU A 285 -19.83 -20.33 11.37
N PRO A 286 -21.06 -20.10 11.84
CA PRO A 286 -22.13 -21.09 11.80
C PRO A 286 -22.66 -21.20 10.35
N ILE A 287 -22.53 -22.38 9.77
CA ILE A 287 -23.01 -22.69 8.43
C ILE A 287 -24.22 -23.60 8.52
N PRO A 288 -25.40 -23.16 8.09
CA PRO A 288 -26.56 -24.02 7.99
C PRO A 288 -26.35 -25.09 6.91
N THR A 289 -26.58 -26.33 7.27
CA THR A 289 -26.54 -27.49 6.38
C THR A 289 -27.87 -28.25 6.44
N SER A 290 -28.10 -29.16 5.49
CA SER A 290 -29.29 -30.02 5.50
C SER A 290 -29.41 -30.94 6.74
N THR A 291 -28.32 -31.09 7.51
CA THR A 291 -28.25 -31.95 8.72
C THR A 291 -28.08 -31.14 10.00
N GLY A 292 -28.11 -29.81 9.95
CA GLY A 292 -27.94 -28.94 11.12
C GLY A 292 -26.95 -27.82 10.87
N ILE A 293 -26.47 -27.17 11.93
CA ILE A 293 -25.47 -26.09 11.85
C ILE A 293 -24.08 -26.69 12.11
N ILE A 294 -23.14 -26.45 11.17
CA ILE A 294 -21.74 -26.79 11.35
C ILE A 294 -20.98 -25.49 11.63
N VAL A 295 -20.17 -25.47 12.68
CA VAL A 295 -19.29 -24.33 12.97
C VAL A 295 -17.90 -24.60 12.39
N THR A 296 -17.47 -23.76 11.47
CA THR A 296 -16.18 -23.90 10.78
C THR A 296 -15.37 -22.61 10.96
N PRO A 297 -14.08 -22.69 11.37
CA PRO A 297 -13.23 -21.50 11.45
C PRO A 297 -12.81 -21.03 10.06
N PHE A 298 -12.95 -19.73 9.81
CA PHE A 298 -12.47 -19.05 8.60
C PHE A 298 -11.49 -17.96 8.96
N SER A 299 -10.51 -17.73 8.09
CA SER A 299 -9.52 -16.67 8.26
C SER A 299 -10.01 -15.39 7.59
N PHE A 300 -10.05 -14.30 8.36
CA PHE A 300 -10.37 -12.97 7.90
C PHE A 300 -9.13 -12.06 8.06
N PRO A 301 -8.83 -11.20 7.08
CA PRO A 301 -7.71 -10.27 7.19
C PRO A 301 -7.99 -9.21 8.26
N VAL A 302 -6.92 -8.81 8.95
CA VAL A 302 -6.91 -7.68 9.89
C VAL A 302 -5.71 -6.80 9.60
N ILE A 303 -5.81 -5.50 9.91
CA ILE A 303 -4.69 -4.57 9.84
C ILE A 303 -4.12 -4.42 11.25
N LYS A 304 -2.82 -4.66 11.39
CA LYS A 304 -2.07 -4.38 12.63
C LYS A 304 -1.56 -2.97 12.59
N SER A 305 -2.36 -2.04 13.10
CA SER A 305 -1.95 -0.64 13.24
C SER A 305 -0.90 -0.52 14.34
N GLU A 306 0.22 0.12 14.01
CA GLU A 306 1.26 0.49 14.97
C GLU A 306 1.24 2.01 15.11
N SER A 307 1.07 2.51 16.34
CA SER A 307 1.12 3.94 16.59
C SER A 307 2.53 4.46 16.32
N GLN A 308 2.66 5.33 15.31
CA GLN A 308 3.90 6.00 15.01
C GLN A 308 3.88 7.42 15.59
N PRO A 309 4.95 7.86 16.29
CA PRO A 309 5.02 9.25 16.72
C PRO A 309 5.01 10.18 15.50
N THR A 310 4.09 11.14 15.50
CA THR A 310 3.95 12.11 14.42
C THR A 310 4.75 13.36 14.76
N ALA A 311 5.69 13.73 13.90
CA ALA A 311 6.37 15.01 13.98
C ALA A 311 5.38 16.15 13.73
N GLN A 312 5.36 17.18 14.57
CA GLN A 312 4.45 18.31 14.39
C GLN A 312 5.11 19.51 13.74
N THR A 313 6.42 19.66 13.90
CA THR A 313 7.18 20.78 13.37
C THR A 313 8.52 20.34 12.83
N VAL A 314 9.09 21.14 11.93
CA VAL A 314 10.50 21.14 11.53
C VAL A 314 11.02 22.57 11.61
N ARG A 315 12.33 22.74 11.78
CA ARG A 315 12.93 24.07 11.79
C ARG A 315 13.86 24.21 10.58
N LEU A 316 13.60 25.21 9.77
CA LEU A 316 14.46 25.62 8.65
C LEU A 316 15.17 26.90 9.05
N ASP A 317 16.48 26.82 9.35
CA ASP A 317 17.27 27.82 10.08
C ASP A 317 16.58 28.19 11.40
N ASP A 318 16.19 29.46 11.57
CA ASP A 318 15.50 29.96 12.75
C ASP A 318 13.97 29.90 12.64
N GLN A 319 13.42 29.51 11.46
CA GLN A 319 12.00 29.44 11.22
C GLN A 319 11.45 28.08 11.60
N GLU A 320 10.53 28.04 12.55
CA GLU A 320 9.74 26.84 12.86
C GLU A 320 8.55 26.74 11.89
N LEU A 321 8.42 25.58 11.24
CA LEU A 321 7.37 25.27 10.26
C LEU A 321 6.50 24.14 10.80
N THR A 322 5.19 24.36 10.81
CA THR A 322 4.21 23.32 11.15
C THR A 322 4.14 22.28 10.02
N LEU A 323 4.15 21.01 10.40
CA LEU A 323 3.98 19.88 9.50
C LEU A 323 2.51 19.46 9.45
N ALA A 324 1.89 19.61 8.29
CA ALA A 324 0.55 19.12 8.02
C ALA A 324 0.59 17.64 7.59
N GLN A 325 -0.13 16.78 8.29
CA GLN A 325 -0.23 15.36 7.89
C GLN A 325 -1.27 15.24 6.76
N LEU A 326 -0.82 15.01 5.53
CA LEU A 326 -1.69 14.92 4.35
C LEU A 326 -2.04 13.49 3.92
N ASN A 327 -1.37 12.49 4.47
CA ASN A 327 -1.63 11.09 4.17
C ASN A 327 -1.41 10.19 5.39
N SER A 328 -2.18 9.08 5.49
CA SER A 328 -1.98 7.97 6.39
C SER A 328 -2.31 6.66 5.70
N ILE A 329 -1.29 5.84 5.46
CA ILE A 329 -1.46 4.51 4.84
C ILE A 329 -2.15 3.56 5.82
N ASP A 330 -1.94 3.71 7.12
CA ASP A 330 -2.69 2.96 8.12
C ASP A 330 -4.21 3.18 7.96
N ALA A 331 -4.66 4.43 7.94
CA ALA A 331 -6.08 4.74 7.73
C ALA A 331 -6.59 4.26 6.35
N MET A 332 -5.81 4.46 5.28
CA MET A 332 -6.18 4.03 3.93
C MET A 332 -6.25 2.51 3.80
N SER A 333 -5.35 1.76 4.40
CA SER A 333 -5.35 0.29 4.39
C SER A 333 -6.52 -0.29 5.17
N ARG A 334 -6.87 0.30 6.32
CA ARG A 334 -8.07 -0.06 7.09
C ARG A 334 -9.34 0.29 6.32
N ARG A 335 -9.39 1.43 5.64
CA ARG A 335 -10.50 1.81 4.78
C ARG A 335 -10.65 0.84 3.60
N ALA A 336 -9.55 0.46 2.94
CA ALA A 336 -9.56 -0.54 1.87
C ALA A 336 -10.11 -1.88 2.36
N LEU A 337 -9.66 -2.33 3.52
CA LEU A 337 -10.16 -3.57 4.11
C LEU A 337 -11.66 -3.47 4.46
N ARG A 338 -12.08 -2.35 5.04
CA ARG A 338 -13.50 -2.09 5.34
C ARG A 338 -14.39 -2.18 4.11
N ASP A 339 -13.97 -1.54 3.02
CA ASP A 339 -14.70 -1.52 1.75
C ASP A 339 -14.72 -2.90 1.07
N ASP A 340 -13.69 -3.75 1.29
CA ASP A 340 -13.59 -5.10 0.74
C ASP A 340 -14.26 -6.18 1.60
N MET A 341 -14.52 -5.92 2.88
CA MET A 341 -15.09 -6.92 3.81
C MET A 341 -16.38 -7.57 3.32
N PRO A 342 -17.37 -6.86 2.74
CA PRO A 342 -18.56 -7.50 2.18
C PRO A 342 -18.23 -8.58 1.14
N GLY A 343 -17.29 -8.29 0.24
CA GLY A 343 -16.82 -9.24 -0.76
C GLY A 343 -16.06 -10.43 -0.18
N ILE A 344 -15.25 -10.19 0.85
CA ILE A 344 -14.53 -11.25 1.58
C ILE A 344 -15.51 -12.19 2.26
N ILE A 345 -16.52 -11.66 2.95
CA ILE A 345 -17.57 -12.45 3.62
C ILE A 345 -18.35 -13.26 2.59
N LEU A 346 -18.77 -12.65 1.47
CA LEU A 346 -19.50 -13.33 0.41
C LEU A 346 -18.70 -14.53 -0.13
N ARG A 347 -17.45 -14.30 -0.55
CA ARG A 347 -16.57 -15.37 -1.05
C ARG A 347 -16.37 -16.48 -0.03
N THR A 348 -16.10 -16.10 1.22
CA THR A 348 -15.88 -17.05 2.32
C THR A 348 -17.11 -17.89 2.58
N SER A 349 -18.30 -17.29 2.61
CA SER A 349 -19.57 -17.98 2.81
C SER A 349 -19.88 -18.96 1.67
N VAL A 350 -19.67 -18.57 0.43
CA VAL A 350 -19.90 -19.45 -0.74
C VAL A 350 -18.92 -20.62 -0.73
N ARG A 351 -17.63 -20.38 -0.45
CA ARG A 351 -16.64 -21.47 -0.29
C ARG A 351 -17.07 -22.47 0.78
N ALA A 352 -17.54 -21.96 1.91
CA ALA A 352 -18.01 -22.78 3.01
C ALA A 352 -19.16 -23.70 2.62
N ILE A 353 -20.18 -23.14 1.96
CA ILE A 353 -21.33 -23.90 1.46
C ILE A 353 -20.88 -24.96 0.44
N SER A 354 -20.06 -24.59 -0.52
CA SER A 354 -19.58 -25.51 -1.56
C SER A 354 -18.77 -26.67 -0.99
N ARG A 355 -17.94 -26.42 0.02
CA ARG A 355 -17.14 -27.45 0.71
C ARG A 355 -18.02 -28.41 1.50
N SER A 356 -19.03 -27.92 2.20
CA SER A 356 -19.93 -28.77 2.96
C SER A 356 -20.71 -29.75 2.06
N VAL A 357 -21.12 -29.27 0.87
CA VAL A 357 -21.77 -30.13 -0.16
C VAL A 357 -20.79 -31.18 -0.68
N MET A 358 -19.57 -30.78 -1.03
CA MET A 358 -18.54 -31.71 -1.53
C MET A 358 -18.12 -32.73 -0.51
N GLN A 359 -17.94 -32.34 0.77
CA GLN A 359 -17.60 -33.24 1.86
C GLN A 359 -18.70 -34.27 2.10
N LYS A 360 -19.97 -33.86 2.02
CA LYS A 360 -21.10 -34.78 2.12
C LYS A 360 -21.09 -35.78 0.98
N GLN A 361 -20.93 -35.36 -0.27
CA GLN A 361 -20.87 -36.27 -1.41
C GLN A 361 -19.71 -37.27 -1.32
N LEU A 362 -18.54 -36.86 -0.80
CA LEU A 362 -17.41 -37.76 -0.60
C LEU A 362 -17.66 -38.76 0.54
N ASN A 363 -18.28 -38.33 1.64
CA ASN A 363 -18.66 -39.22 2.74
C ASN A 363 -19.69 -40.26 2.29
N ASP A 364 -20.66 -39.84 1.50
CA ASP A 364 -21.77 -40.70 1.08
C ASP A 364 -21.36 -41.65 -0.07
N ASN A 365 -20.45 -41.24 -0.98
CA ASN A 365 -20.16 -42.01 -2.19
C ASN A 365 -18.73 -42.61 -2.28
N VAL A 366 -17.79 -42.19 -1.43
CA VAL A 366 -16.40 -42.67 -1.49
C VAL A 366 -15.96 -43.29 -0.17
N SER A 367 -15.76 -42.52 0.86
CA SER A 367 -15.51 -42.95 2.24
C SER A 367 -15.49 -41.77 3.22
N PRO A 368 -15.78 -42.00 4.50
CA PRO A 368 -15.65 -40.99 5.54
C PRO A 368 -14.19 -40.44 5.67
N LEU A 369 -13.19 -41.28 5.41
CA LEU A 369 -11.76 -40.87 5.41
C LEU A 369 -11.41 -39.89 4.28
N ALA A 370 -12.04 -40.05 3.12
CA ALA A 370 -11.83 -39.11 1.99
C ALA A 370 -12.42 -37.72 2.30
N GLY A 371 -13.64 -37.70 2.90
CA GLY A 371 -14.25 -36.45 3.35
C GLY A 371 -13.43 -35.75 4.46
N LEU A 372 -12.90 -36.51 5.41
CA LEU A 372 -12.02 -35.99 6.45
C LEU A 372 -10.70 -35.40 5.86
N ALA A 373 -10.09 -36.11 4.91
CA ALA A 373 -8.86 -35.65 4.24
C ALA A 373 -9.08 -34.33 3.50
N VAL A 374 -10.19 -34.17 2.78
CA VAL A 374 -10.54 -32.92 2.09
C VAL A 374 -10.82 -31.81 3.10
N GLY A 375 -11.49 -32.10 4.20
CA GLY A 375 -11.75 -31.14 5.28
C GLY A 375 -10.45 -30.62 5.92
N LEU A 376 -9.50 -31.52 6.23
CA LEU A 376 -8.19 -31.17 6.79
C LEU A 376 -7.34 -30.38 5.80
N MET A 377 -7.26 -30.81 4.54
CA MET A 377 -6.51 -30.08 3.50
C MET A 377 -7.08 -28.67 3.28
N SER A 378 -8.40 -28.53 3.32
CA SER A 378 -9.05 -27.22 3.22
C SER A 378 -8.71 -26.29 4.38
N ALA A 379 -8.70 -26.81 5.61
CA ALA A 379 -8.38 -26.04 6.81
C ALA A 379 -6.90 -25.57 6.84
N ILE A 380 -5.99 -26.38 6.29
CA ILE A 380 -4.56 -26.05 6.22
C ILE A 380 -4.28 -24.98 5.14
N THR A 381 -5.02 -25.01 4.02
CA THR A 381 -4.79 -24.07 2.89
C THR A 381 -5.54 -22.76 3.05
N GLU A 382 -6.44 -22.60 4.03
CA GLU A 382 -7.22 -21.40 4.22
C GLU A 382 -6.43 -20.36 5.03
N GLY A 383 -6.04 -19.29 4.36
CA GLY A 383 -5.40 -18.12 4.97
C GLY A 383 -5.85 -16.85 4.25
N ALA A 384 -6.06 -15.77 5.00
CA ALA A 384 -6.25 -14.45 4.40
C ALA A 384 -4.97 -14.01 3.68
N ASP A 385 -5.10 -13.14 2.67
CA ASP A 385 -3.95 -12.54 2.00
C ASP A 385 -3.31 -11.50 2.94
N GLU A 386 -2.08 -11.77 3.34
CA GLU A 386 -1.27 -10.93 4.23
C GLU A 386 -0.29 -10.04 3.46
N ARG A 387 -0.22 -10.17 2.13
CA ARG A 387 0.70 -9.39 1.29
C ARG A 387 0.30 -7.93 1.30
N THR A 388 1.28 -7.04 1.49
CA THR A 388 1.14 -5.58 1.41
C THR A 388 2.52 -4.96 1.26
N TRP A 389 2.61 -3.76 0.69
CA TRP A 389 3.83 -2.98 0.55
C TRP A 389 4.26 -2.43 1.92
N ARG A 390 5.13 -3.17 2.61
CA ARG A 390 5.49 -2.89 4.02
C ARG A 390 6.40 -1.68 4.19
N THR A 391 7.31 -1.41 3.26
CA THR A 391 8.20 -0.25 3.33
C THR A 391 7.55 1.06 2.88
N LEU A 392 6.31 1.04 2.35
CA LEU A 392 5.57 2.27 2.03
C LEU A 392 5.46 3.16 3.28
N PRO A 393 5.74 4.48 3.18
CA PRO A 393 5.59 5.39 4.32
C PRO A 393 4.18 5.42 4.88
N ASP A 394 4.01 5.19 6.18
CA ASP A 394 2.69 5.27 6.81
C ASP A 394 2.14 6.70 6.77
N GLN A 395 2.95 7.67 7.17
CA GLN A 395 2.54 9.07 7.25
C GLN A 395 3.32 9.91 6.26
N THR A 396 2.64 10.83 5.58
CA THR A 396 3.28 11.88 4.80
C THR A 396 2.89 13.24 5.37
N LEU A 397 3.90 13.95 5.86
CA LEU A 397 3.81 15.25 6.53
C LEU A 397 4.46 16.29 5.63
N VAL A 398 3.88 17.46 5.53
CA VAL A 398 4.30 18.49 4.59
C VAL A 398 4.38 19.84 5.27
N ALA A 399 5.45 20.58 4.99
CA ALA A 399 5.55 22.00 5.29
C ALA A 399 5.99 22.74 4.03
N ARG A 400 5.58 24.01 3.90
CA ARG A 400 5.94 24.87 2.78
C ARG A 400 6.45 26.21 3.28
N ALA A 401 7.55 26.66 2.72
CA ALA A 401 8.14 27.95 3.07
C ALA A 401 8.65 28.67 1.82
N ARG A 402 8.62 30.02 1.86
CA ARG A 402 9.36 30.86 0.93
C ARG A 402 10.61 31.34 1.63
N ILE A 403 11.78 31.05 1.05
CA ILE A 403 13.08 31.34 1.66
C ILE A 403 14.07 31.83 0.59
N ARG A 404 15.14 32.51 0.98
CA ARG A 404 16.22 32.87 0.08
C ARG A 404 16.96 31.64 -0.39
N ARG A 405 17.51 31.69 -1.61
CA ARG A 405 18.40 30.62 -2.11
C ARG A 405 19.72 30.63 -1.36
N GLY A 406 20.28 29.45 -1.15
CA GLY A 406 21.54 29.28 -0.44
C GLY A 406 21.62 27.95 0.31
N GLU A 407 22.56 27.87 1.22
CA GLU A 407 22.70 26.76 2.18
C GLU A 407 21.91 27.07 3.45
N HIS A 408 21.15 26.09 3.90
CA HIS A 408 20.27 26.19 5.04
C HIS A 408 20.45 25.00 5.98
N SER A 409 20.04 25.16 7.23
CA SER A 409 20.01 24.10 8.23
C SER A 409 18.57 23.63 8.44
N LEU A 410 18.30 22.34 8.22
CA LEU A 410 17.00 21.73 8.47
C LEU A 410 17.08 20.82 9.71
N SER A 411 16.45 21.22 10.80
CA SER A 411 16.39 20.45 12.03
C SER A 411 15.10 19.65 12.11
N LEU A 412 15.24 18.34 12.31
CA LEU A 412 14.13 17.40 12.45
C LEU A 412 13.81 17.14 13.93
N PRO A 413 12.58 16.75 14.29
CA PRO A 413 12.18 16.53 15.68
C PRO A 413 12.98 15.46 16.43
N ASN A 414 13.58 14.51 15.70
CA ASN A 414 14.47 13.47 16.27
C ASN A 414 15.88 13.99 16.60
N GLY A 415 16.14 15.29 16.46
CA GLY A 415 17.44 15.92 16.72
C GLY A 415 18.42 15.88 15.54
N THR A 416 18.06 15.27 14.41
CA THR A 416 18.89 15.28 13.22
C THR A 416 18.91 16.68 12.60
N ILE A 417 20.10 17.19 12.31
CA ILE A 417 20.31 18.47 11.61
C ILE A 417 20.91 18.15 10.23
N ALA A 418 20.15 18.40 9.19
CA ALA A 418 20.60 18.25 7.80
C ALA A 418 21.02 19.60 7.21
N LYS A 419 22.04 19.60 6.38
CA LYS A 419 22.32 20.75 5.51
C LYS A 419 21.52 20.63 4.23
N VAL A 420 20.87 21.70 3.84
CA VAL A 420 19.99 21.73 2.66
C VAL A 420 20.44 22.83 1.74
N ARG A 421 20.69 22.49 0.48
CA ARG A 421 20.99 23.47 -0.58
C ARG A 421 19.73 23.79 -1.36
N ILE A 422 19.34 25.06 -1.35
CA ILE A 422 18.17 25.59 -2.05
C ILE A 422 18.67 26.49 -3.17
N ASP A 423 18.52 26.05 -4.43
CA ASP A 423 19.05 26.75 -5.60
C ASP A 423 18.03 26.87 -6.75
N GLN A 424 16.85 26.27 -6.65
CA GLN A 424 15.80 26.33 -7.66
C GLN A 424 14.66 27.27 -7.25
N PRO A 425 13.90 27.85 -8.19
CA PRO A 425 12.73 28.69 -7.88
C PRO A 425 11.65 27.95 -7.08
N TYR A 426 11.47 26.68 -7.41
CA TYR A 426 10.64 25.72 -6.68
C TYR A 426 11.48 24.50 -6.40
N GLN A 427 11.44 24.00 -5.18
CA GLN A 427 12.23 22.85 -4.78
C GLN A 427 11.46 21.94 -3.80
N VAL A 428 11.56 20.62 -3.98
CA VAL A 428 11.00 19.64 -3.08
C VAL A 428 12.14 18.95 -2.32
N ILE A 429 12.00 18.87 -1.02
CA ILE A 429 12.96 18.23 -0.10
C ILE A 429 12.29 17.01 0.52
N PRO A 430 12.40 15.83 -0.08
CA PRO A 430 11.85 14.61 0.48
C PRO A 430 12.81 14.00 1.50
N LEU A 431 12.27 13.72 2.69
CA LEU A 431 12.96 13.06 3.78
C LEU A 431 12.20 11.80 4.17
N ARG A 432 12.91 10.73 4.45
CA ARG A 432 12.34 9.47 4.90
C ARG A 432 12.78 9.19 6.34
N VAL A 433 11.83 8.97 7.23
CA VAL A 433 12.09 8.67 8.64
C VAL A 433 11.57 7.27 8.96
N ILE A 434 12.45 6.36 9.39
CA ILE A 434 12.11 4.99 9.74
C ILE A 434 12.79 4.63 11.05
N GLY A 435 12.04 4.29 12.09
CA GLY A 435 12.61 3.89 13.38
C GLY A 435 13.52 4.96 14.02
N GLY A 436 13.29 6.24 13.72
CA GLY A 436 14.15 7.35 14.16
C GLY A 436 15.39 7.60 13.29
N GLN A 437 15.68 6.74 12.32
CA GLN A 437 16.71 6.97 11.31
C GLN A 437 16.17 7.89 10.22
N VAL A 438 17.00 8.81 9.73
CA VAL A 438 16.66 9.72 8.63
C VAL A 438 17.44 9.32 7.38
N PHE A 439 16.74 9.18 6.29
CA PHE A 439 17.30 8.93 4.98
C PHE A 439 16.92 10.10 4.08
N ALA A 440 17.88 10.62 3.35
CA ALA A 440 17.66 11.66 2.36
C ALA A 440 17.97 11.12 0.97
N ALA A 441 17.11 11.43 0.03
CA ALA A 441 17.31 11.10 -1.35
C ALA A 441 17.51 12.38 -2.16
N GLY A 442 18.57 12.44 -2.99
CA GLY A 442 18.91 13.59 -3.81
C GLY A 442 20.08 14.42 -3.28
N SER A 443 20.67 15.21 -4.17
CA SER A 443 21.88 16.00 -3.90
C SER A 443 21.64 17.28 -3.08
N ALA A 444 20.37 17.62 -2.84
CA ALA A 444 20.01 18.83 -2.12
C ALA A 444 20.14 18.70 -0.59
N VAL A 445 20.23 17.49 -0.06
CA VAL A 445 20.24 17.21 1.38
C VAL A 445 21.51 16.45 1.76
N GLU A 446 22.29 17.01 2.67
CA GLU A 446 23.44 16.37 3.28
C GLU A 446 23.10 16.04 4.75
N LEU A 447 23.04 14.76 5.07
CA LEU A 447 22.85 14.27 6.42
C LEU A 447 24.18 14.21 7.17
N PRO A 448 24.20 14.44 8.50
CA PRO A 448 25.39 14.23 9.30
C PRO A 448 25.84 12.77 9.21
N ALA A 449 27.16 12.55 9.22
CA ALA A 449 27.71 11.20 9.28
C ALA A 449 27.06 10.41 10.44
N PRO A 450 26.68 9.15 10.23
CA PRO A 450 26.12 8.34 11.30
C PRO A 450 27.13 8.28 12.46
N LEU A 451 26.66 8.61 13.68
CA LEU A 451 27.47 8.47 14.88
C LEU A 451 27.87 6.99 14.97
N THR A 452 29.15 6.71 14.70
CA THR A 452 29.70 5.36 14.87
C THR A 452 29.42 4.97 16.32
N ARG A 453 28.52 4.03 16.57
CA ARG A 453 28.37 3.45 17.90
C ARG A 453 29.71 2.83 18.26
N ILE A 454 30.47 3.52 19.09
CA ILE A 454 31.62 2.92 19.77
C ILE A 454 31.03 1.76 20.55
N ALA A 455 31.24 0.55 20.07
CA ALA A 455 30.93 -0.65 20.80
C ALA A 455 31.68 -0.54 22.13
N GLN A 456 30.97 -0.27 23.21
CA GLN A 456 31.53 -0.43 24.56
C GLN A 456 31.74 -1.95 24.71
N ALA A 457 32.98 -2.37 24.43
CA ALA A 457 33.50 -3.62 24.92
C ALA A 457 33.55 -3.50 26.45
N GLN A 458 32.68 -4.23 27.11
CA GLN A 458 32.84 -4.72 28.48
C GLN A 458 32.46 -6.19 28.55
#